data_d9a441e41b9aa31c36c82ab3b32ca666
#
_entry.id   d9a441e41b9aa31c36c82ab3b32ca666
#
_cell.length_a   1.000
_cell.length_b   1.000
_cell.length_c   1.000
_cell.angle_alpha   90.00
_cell.angle_beta   90.00
_cell.angle_gamma   90.00
#
_symmetry.space_group_name_H-M   'P 1'
#
loop_
_entity.id
_entity.type
_entity.pdbx_description
1 polymer ?
#
loop_
_entity_poly.entity_id
_entity_poly.type
_entity_poly.pdbx_seq_one_letter_code
_entity_poly.pdbx_strand_id
1 'polypeptide(L)'
;LETVYMGGGTPTTLSAEQLKTVLSTVYECFDMSTVRELTVEAGRPDTITEEKLLALKEMGVTRISINPQTMNDSVLKAIGRRHTAREAKDAFLLARKLGFDNINMDLIAGLPSDTYESFNNTLSQIINLNPESVTVHALSMKRAATLSTGNILPDTNVGLDASNMVETAEKILSENKILPYYMYRQSKTVGNLENVGYAKSGYECLYNVYIMDETHTILACGASAVTKLRQPNGNYIERIFNYKYPYEYITRFDELIDRKKRIKEFYETYGELR
;
A
#
# COMPACT_ATOMS: atom_id res chain seq x y z
N LEU A 1 12.57 15.47 -5.40
CA LEU A 1 11.81 14.38 -4.72
C LEU A 1 12.71 13.18 -4.45
N GLU A 2 12.48 12.46 -3.35
CA GLU A 2 13.18 11.19 -3.10
C GLU A 2 12.30 9.98 -3.46
N THR A 3 11.00 10.08 -3.21
CA THR A 3 10.06 9.03 -3.55
C THR A 3 8.78 9.57 -4.16
N VAL A 4 8.17 8.78 -5.04
CA VAL A 4 6.83 8.99 -5.55
C VAL A 4 6.03 7.72 -5.31
N TYR A 5 4.84 7.86 -4.72
CA TYR A 5 3.98 6.73 -4.41
C TYR A 5 2.55 6.96 -4.93
N MET A 6 2.10 6.12 -5.82
CA MET A 6 0.74 6.12 -6.35
C MET A 6 -0.04 4.95 -5.76
N GLY A 7 -0.89 5.28 -4.80
CA GLY A 7 -1.72 4.30 -4.08
C GLY A 7 -3.16 4.76 -3.93
N GLY A 8 -3.88 4.16 -2.99
CA GLY A 8 -5.27 4.51 -2.70
C GLY A 8 -6.26 3.44 -3.11
N GLY A 9 -7.25 3.73 -3.96
CA GLY A 9 -8.26 2.75 -4.36
C GLY A 9 -7.65 1.54 -5.09
N THR A 10 -7.37 1.67 -6.34
CA THR A 10 -6.59 0.70 -7.15
C THR A 10 -6.12 1.44 -8.39
N PRO A 11 -4.86 1.90 -8.44
CA PRO A 11 -4.34 2.65 -9.59
C PRO A 11 -4.53 1.94 -10.93
N THR A 12 -4.42 0.63 -10.97
CA THR A 12 -4.63 -0.18 -12.18
C THR A 12 -6.08 -0.31 -12.65
N THR A 13 -7.05 0.37 -12.01
CA THR A 13 -8.37 0.61 -12.60
C THR A 13 -8.31 1.64 -13.72
N LEU A 14 -7.31 2.50 -13.74
CA LEU A 14 -7.01 3.40 -14.84
C LEU A 14 -6.55 2.61 -16.08
N SER A 15 -6.77 3.17 -17.26
CA SER A 15 -6.18 2.64 -18.49
C SER A 15 -4.66 2.89 -18.53
N ALA A 16 -3.96 2.19 -19.42
CA ALA A 16 -2.52 2.41 -19.62
C ALA A 16 -2.21 3.88 -19.99
N GLU A 17 -3.01 4.49 -20.85
CA GLU A 17 -2.88 5.90 -21.22
C GLU A 17 -3.12 6.85 -20.04
N GLN A 18 -4.13 6.58 -19.22
CA GLN A 18 -4.40 7.37 -18.01
C GLN A 18 -3.27 7.26 -16.99
N LEU A 19 -2.69 6.06 -16.81
CA LEU A 19 -1.51 5.87 -15.96
C LEU A 19 -0.33 6.68 -16.47
N LYS A 20 -0.05 6.63 -17.77
CA LYS A 20 0.99 7.45 -18.42
C LYS A 20 0.72 8.94 -18.22
N THR A 21 -0.52 9.40 -18.42
CA THR A 21 -0.88 10.82 -18.24
C THR A 21 -0.60 11.30 -16.82
N VAL A 22 -1.04 10.55 -15.80
CA VAL A 22 -0.79 10.92 -14.40
C VAL A 22 0.69 10.96 -14.09
N LEU A 23 1.45 9.95 -14.50
CA LEU A 23 2.90 9.88 -14.24
C LEU A 23 3.66 10.98 -15.02
N SER A 24 3.32 11.23 -16.30
CA SER A 24 3.90 12.33 -17.07
C SER A 24 3.69 13.68 -16.39
N THR A 25 2.49 13.92 -15.86
CA THR A 25 2.21 15.17 -15.11
C THR A 25 3.13 15.29 -13.88
N VAL A 26 3.46 14.19 -13.20
CA VAL A 26 4.43 14.22 -12.09
C VAL A 26 5.83 14.63 -12.62
N TYR A 27 6.26 14.05 -13.73
CA TYR A 27 7.55 14.41 -14.36
C TYR A 27 7.60 15.86 -14.82
N GLU A 28 6.48 16.42 -15.29
CA GLU A 28 6.38 17.83 -15.71
C GLU A 28 6.41 18.80 -14.50
N CYS A 29 5.84 18.39 -13.38
CA CYS A 29 5.68 19.24 -12.20
C CYS A 29 6.86 19.21 -11.23
N PHE A 30 7.67 18.14 -11.26
CA PHE A 30 8.72 17.91 -10.27
C PHE A 30 10.03 17.46 -10.91
N ASP A 31 11.13 17.87 -10.31
CA ASP A 31 12.44 17.29 -10.62
C ASP A 31 12.51 15.84 -10.13
N MET A 32 12.54 14.92 -11.09
CA MET A 32 12.60 13.49 -10.84
C MET A 32 14.03 12.93 -10.79
N SER A 33 15.05 13.78 -10.98
CA SER A 33 16.46 13.34 -11.06
C SER A 33 17.00 12.72 -9.77
N THR A 34 16.39 13.07 -8.63
CA THR A 34 16.77 12.56 -7.30
C THR A 34 15.84 11.47 -6.79
N VAL A 35 14.84 11.07 -7.58
CA VAL A 35 13.88 10.04 -7.18
C VAL A 35 14.54 8.66 -7.16
N ARG A 36 14.54 8.06 -5.99
CA ARG A 36 15.10 6.73 -5.72
C ARG A 36 14.07 5.61 -5.86
N GLU A 37 12.80 5.95 -5.62
CA GLU A 37 11.70 4.99 -5.66
C GLU A 37 10.46 5.62 -6.29
N LEU A 38 9.93 4.99 -7.34
CA LEU A 38 8.64 5.29 -7.93
C LEU A 38 7.77 4.04 -7.79
N THR A 39 6.84 4.06 -6.81
CA THR A 39 5.96 2.94 -6.49
C THR A 39 4.55 3.15 -7.03
N VAL A 40 3.97 2.11 -7.62
CA VAL A 40 2.56 2.07 -7.99
C VAL A 40 1.91 0.82 -7.41
N GLU A 41 0.81 1.00 -6.66
CA GLU A 41 -0.05 -0.12 -6.23
C GLU A 41 -0.80 -0.69 -7.44
N ALA A 42 -0.33 -1.80 -7.99
CA ALA A 42 -1.11 -2.55 -8.96
C ALA A 42 -2.33 -3.22 -8.28
N GLY A 43 -2.26 -3.37 -6.96
CA GLY A 43 -3.38 -3.64 -6.06
C GLY A 43 -4.10 -4.93 -6.35
N ARG A 44 -5.10 -4.87 -7.20
CA ARG A 44 -5.99 -6.00 -7.48
C ARG A 44 -5.54 -6.78 -8.72
N PRO A 45 -5.24 -8.09 -8.59
CA PRO A 45 -4.83 -8.94 -9.72
C PRO A 45 -5.78 -8.86 -10.94
N ASP A 46 -7.09 -8.79 -10.72
CA ASP A 46 -8.10 -8.70 -11.78
C ASP A 46 -8.08 -7.38 -12.59
N THR A 47 -7.29 -6.39 -12.18
CA THR A 47 -7.13 -5.12 -12.89
C THR A 47 -5.78 -5.00 -13.60
N ILE A 48 -4.89 -5.98 -13.42
CA ILE A 48 -3.55 -6.00 -13.99
C ILE A 48 -3.61 -6.56 -15.42
N THR A 49 -3.03 -5.83 -16.38
CA THR A 49 -2.85 -6.28 -17.76
C THR A 49 -1.41 -6.04 -18.21
N GLU A 50 -0.97 -6.79 -19.23
CA GLU A 50 0.36 -6.62 -19.82
C GLU A 50 0.59 -5.19 -20.29
N GLU A 51 -0.41 -4.60 -20.97
CA GLU A 51 -0.37 -3.21 -21.45
C GLU A 51 -0.12 -2.20 -20.32
N LYS A 52 -0.83 -2.35 -19.19
CA LYS A 52 -0.66 -1.46 -18.03
C LYS A 52 0.70 -1.63 -17.37
N LEU A 53 1.17 -2.86 -17.21
CA LEU A 53 2.50 -3.11 -16.66
C LEU A 53 3.60 -2.56 -17.56
N LEU A 54 3.49 -2.70 -18.88
CA LEU A 54 4.41 -2.07 -19.83
C LEU A 54 4.39 -0.56 -19.71
N ALA A 55 3.20 0.05 -19.64
CA ALA A 55 3.08 1.50 -19.44
C ALA A 55 3.77 1.96 -18.15
N LEU A 56 3.59 1.26 -17.04
CA LEU A 56 4.27 1.57 -15.77
C LEU A 56 5.79 1.42 -15.90
N LYS A 57 6.26 0.38 -16.59
CA LYS A 57 7.70 0.14 -16.79
C LYS A 57 8.32 1.24 -17.67
N GLU A 58 7.66 1.63 -18.76
CA GLU A 58 8.08 2.74 -19.63
C GLU A 58 8.15 4.07 -18.88
N MET A 59 7.25 4.29 -17.91
CA MET A 59 7.25 5.47 -17.06
C MET A 59 8.25 5.41 -15.89
N GLY A 60 9.15 4.42 -15.86
CA GLY A 60 10.21 4.32 -14.87
C GLY A 60 9.75 3.85 -13.49
N VAL A 61 8.58 3.20 -13.38
CA VAL A 61 8.13 2.61 -12.11
C VAL A 61 9.11 1.54 -11.67
N THR A 62 9.68 1.73 -10.47
CA THR A 62 10.71 0.85 -9.90
C THR A 62 10.13 -0.23 -9.01
N ARG A 63 8.96 0.02 -8.40
CA ARG A 63 8.31 -0.90 -7.45
C ARG A 63 6.82 -0.97 -7.73
N ILE A 64 6.25 -2.18 -7.65
CA ILE A 64 4.80 -2.39 -7.70
C ILE A 64 4.33 -3.23 -6.52
N SER A 65 3.05 -3.11 -6.16
CA SER A 65 2.41 -3.97 -5.18
C SER A 65 1.28 -4.77 -5.83
N ILE A 66 1.32 -6.09 -5.69
CA ILE A 66 0.27 -7.01 -6.13
C ILE A 66 -0.35 -7.64 -4.88
N ASN A 67 -1.65 -7.42 -4.65
CA ASN A 67 -2.27 -7.67 -3.35
C ASN A 67 -3.24 -8.86 -3.38
N PRO A 68 -2.75 -10.12 -3.25
CA PRO A 68 -3.62 -11.29 -3.23
C PRO A 68 -4.54 -11.32 -2.01
N GLN A 69 -4.11 -10.78 -0.88
CA GLN A 69 -4.74 -10.84 0.44
C GLN A 69 -4.68 -12.24 1.08
N THR A 70 -4.96 -13.27 0.33
CA THR A 70 -4.82 -14.70 0.61
C THR A 70 -4.71 -15.48 -0.70
N MET A 71 -4.16 -16.68 -0.64
CA MET A 71 -4.10 -17.62 -1.78
C MET A 71 -5.15 -18.73 -1.65
N ASN A 72 -6.25 -18.47 -0.93
CA ASN A 72 -7.38 -19.38 -0.75
C ASN A 72 -8.62 -18.81 -1.44
N ASP A 73 -9.07 -19.45 -2.52
CA ASP A 73 -10.20 -18.98 -3.33
C ASP A 73 -11.54 -18.94 -2.54
N SER A 74 -11.74 -19.82 -1.58
CA SER A 74 -12.96 -19.80 -0.75
C SER A 74 -12.98 -18.57 0.17
N VAL A 75 -11.83 -18.20 0.74
CA VAL A 75 -11.67 -17.01 1.56
C VAL A 75 -11.79 -15.75 0.72
N LEU A 76 -11.14 -15.69 -0.46
CA LEU A 76 -11.29 -14.59 -1.42
C LEU A 76 -12.75 -14.32 -1.76
N LYS A 77 -13.50 -15.37 -2.06
CA LYS A 77 -14.94 -15.27 -2.32
C LYS A 77 -15.73 -14.76 -1.11
N ALA A 78 -15.41 -15.25 0.08
CA ALA A 78 -16.08 -14.83 1.32
C ALA A 78 -15.89 -13.34 1.63
N ILE A 79 -14.72 -12.78 1.30
CA ILE A 79 -14.43 -11.34 1.48
C ILE A 79 -14.79 -10.48 0.27
N GLY A 80 -15.50 -11.05 -0.72
CA GLY A 80 -15.99 -10.31 -1.90
C GLY A 80 -14.90 -9.93 -2.91
N ARG A 81 -13.77 -10.63 -2.91
CA ARG A 81 -12.75 -10.47 -3.95
C ARG A 81 -13.19 -11.16 -5.24
N ARG A 82 -12.90 -10.55 -6.38
CA ARG A 82 -13.27 -11.08 -7.71
C ARG A 82 -12.18 -11.94 -8.32
N HIS A 83 -10.92 -11.72 -7.91
CA HIS A 83 -9.78 -12.50 -8.39
C HIS A 83 -9.64 -13.82 -7.63
N THR A 84 -8.93 -14.74 -8.24
CA THR A 84 -8.52 -16.04 -7.69
C THR A 84 -7.04 -16.04 -7.30
N ALA A 85 -6.62 -17.02 -6.52
CA ALA A 85 -5.21 -17.26 -6.20
C ALA A 85 -4.36 -17.48 -7.47
N ARG A 86 -4.93 -18.15 -8.49
CA ARG A 86 -4.28 -18.33 -9.78
C ARG A 86 -4.02 -17.01 -10.49
N GLU A 87 -5.02 -16.13 -10.57
CA GLU A 87 -4.87 -14.81 -11.20
C GLU A 87 -3.83 -13.96 -10.48
N ALA A 88 -3.76 -14.03 -9.14
CA ALA A 88 -2.71 -13.36 -8.38
C ALA A 88 -1.31 -13.87 -8.73
N LYS A 89 -1.16 -15.19 -8.85
CA LYS A 89 0.08 -15.82 -9.28
C LYS A 89 0.45 -15.44 -10.72
N ASP A 90 -0.52 -15.48 -11.63
CA ASP A 90 -0.31 -15.17 -13.05
C ASP A 90 0.09 -13.70 -13.21
N ALA A 91 -0.54 -12.78 -12.48
CA ALA A 91 -0.18 -11.36 -12.46
C ALA A 91 1.25 -11.13 -11.95
N PHE A 92 1.67 -11.84 -10.89
CA PHE A 92 3.02 -11.78 -10.37
C PHE A 92 4.05 -12.28 -11.41
N LEU A 93 3.79 -13.43 -12.03
CA LEU A 93 4.67 -14.01 -13.05
C LEU A 93 4.76 -13.13 -14.30
N LEU A 94 3.65 -12.50 -14.69
CA LEU A 94 3.62 -11.53 -15.79
C LEU A 94 4.49 -10.32 -15.45
N ALA A 95 4.36 -9.76 -14.25
CA ALA A 95 5.19 -8.64 -13.82
C ALA A 95 6.68 -8.99 -13.83
N ARG A 96 7.06 -10.19 -13.37
CA ARG A 96 8.44 -10.71 -13.45
C ARG A 96 8.92 -10.80 -14.89
N LYS A 97 8.11 -11.39 -15.78
CA LYS A 97 8.43 -11.52 -17.22
C LYS A 97 8.70 -10.15 -17.85
N LEU A 98 8.00 -9.12 -17.43
CA LEU A 98 8.15 -7.74 -17.92
C LEU A 98 9.28 -6.96 -17.21
N GLY A 99 10.06 -7.63 -16.35
CA GLY A 99 11.27 -7.08 -15.74
C GLY A 99 11.03 -6.25 -14.49
N PHE A 100 9.92 -6.44 -13.77
CA PHE A 100 9.79 -5.91 -12.42
C PHE A 100 10.56 -6.82 -11.45
N ASP A 101 11.52 -6.25 -10.77
CA ASP A 101 12.41 -6.90 -9.80
C ASP A 101 12.19 -6.42 -8.35
N ASN A 102 11.24 -5.53 -8.14
CA ASN A 102 10.79 -5.08 -6.82
C ASN A 102 9.25 -5.17 -6.74
N ILE A 103 8.78 -6.33 -6.29
CA ILE A 103 7.34 -6.63 -6.18
C ILE A 103 7.00 -6.90 -4.72
N ASN A 104 6.04 -6.15 -4.21
CA ASN A 104 5.43 -6.38 -2.91
C ASN A 104 4.15 -7.22 -3.05
N MET A 105 3.87 -8.07 -2.06
CA MET A 105 2.61 -8.80 -1.97
C MET A 105 1.96 -8.58 -0.60
N ASP A 106 0.70 -8.10 -0.59
CA ASP A 106 -0.04 -7.87 0.66
C ASP A 106 -0.88 -9.09 1.05
N LEU A 107 -0.80 -9.48 2.31
CA LEU A 107 -1.58 -10.52 2.95
C LEU A 107 -2.39 -9.95 4.11
N ILE A 108 -3.51 -10.60 4.44
CA ILE A 108 -4.32 -10.23 5.61
C ILE A 108 -4.47 -11.44 6.52
N ALA A 109 -4.01 -11.32 7.76
CA ALA A 109 -4.22 -12.27 8.83
C ALA A 109 -5.58 -12.04 9.50
N GLY A 110 -6.29 -13.11 9.84
CA GLY A 110 -7.58 -13.08 10.54
C GLY A 110 -8.77 -12.80 9.61
N LEU A 111 -8.68 -13.10 8.32
CA LEU A 111 -9.81 -12.99 7.41
C LEU A 111 -10.96 -13.93 7.81
N PRO A 112 -12.24 -13.52 7.59
CA PRO A 112 -13.38 -14.40 7.83
C PRO A 112 -13.25 -15.71 7.05
N SER A 113 -13.52 -16.81 7.69
CA SER A 113 -13.44 -18.17 7.13
C SER A 113 -12.03 -18.63 6.75
N ASP A 114 -11.00 -17.83 7.07
CA ASP A 114 -9.62 -18.28 6.94
C ASP A 114 -9.21 -19.09 8.19
N THR A 115 -8.31 -20.03 8.01
CA THR A 115 -7.76 -20.85 9.09
C THR A 115 -6.26 -20.68 9.16
N TYR A 116 -5.68 -21.02 10.31
CA TYR A 116 -4.24 -21.03 10.48
C TYR A 116 -3.52 -21.87 9.40
N GLU A 117 -4.06 -23.06 9.09
CA GLU A 117 -3.51 -23.94 8.04
C GLU A 117 -3.59 -23.32 6.64
N SER A 118 -4.73 -22.69 6.33
CA SER A 118 -4.94 -21.98 5.06
C SER A 118 -3.99 -20.80 4.91
N PHE A 119 -3.78 -20.02 5.97
CA PHE A 119 -2.85 -18.92 5.99
C PHE A 119 -1.40 -19.40 5.82
N ASN A 120 -0.99 -20.50 6.46
CA ASN A 120 0.32 -21.11 6.29
C ASN A 120 0.53 -21.62 4.86
N ASN A 121 -0.49 -22.17 4.23
CA ASN A 121 -0.44 -22.54 2.82
C ASN A 121 -0.29 -21.29 1.94
N THR A 122 -0.99 -20.20 2.25
CA THR A 122 -0.81 -18.90 1.58
C THR A 122 0.63 -18.43 1.68
N LEU A 123 1.22 -18.39 2.88
CA LEU A 123 2.62 -18.02 3.09
C LEU A 123 3.58 -18.89 2.26
N SER A 124 3.38 -20.19 2.24
CA SER A 124 4.20 -21.12 1.46
C SER A 124 4.14 -20.81 -0.03
N GLN A 125 2.97 -20.50 -0.56
CA GLN A 125 2.80 -20.12 -1.96
C GLN A 125 3.50 -18.77 -2.27
N ILE A 126 3.40 -17.79 -1.37
CA ILE A 126 4.06 -16.47 -1.51
C ILE A 126 5.58 -16.63 -1.49
N ILE A 127 6.13 -17.38 -0.55
CA ILE A 127 7.58 -17.65 -0.49
C ILE A 127 8.08 -18.32 -1.79
N ASN A 128 7.33 -19.26 -2.33
CA ASN A 128 7.67 -19.92 -3.60
C ASN A 128 7.66 -18.97 -4.81
N LEU A 129 6.87 -17.88 -4.77
CA LEU A 129 6.92 -16.81 -5.78
C LEU A 129 8.15 -15.92 -5.61
N ASN A 130 8.75 -15.92 -4.43
CA ASN A 130 9.97 -15.20 -4.11
C ASN A 130 9.88 -13.67 -4.33
N PRO A 131 8.86 -12.96 -3.77
CA PRO A 131 8.77 -11.51 -3.86
C PRO A 131 9.91 -10.83 -3.09
N GLU A 132 10.14 -9.55 -3.38
CA GLU A 132 11.15 -8.75 -2.66
C GLU A 132 10.61 -8.24 -1.33
N SER A 133 9.30 -8.04 -1.24
CA SER A 133 8.67 -7.61 0.00
C SER A 133 7.28 -8.23 0.18
N VAL A 134 6.88 -8.38 1.43
CA VAL A 134 5.55 -8.87 1.84
C VAL A 134 5.03 -7.94 2.92
N THR A 135 3.77 -7.52 2.82
CA THR A 135 3.12 -6.81 3.91
C THR A 135 2.04 -7.72 4.52
N VAL A 136 2.10 -7.93 5.82
CA VAL A 136 1.09 -8.68 6.56
C VAL A 136 0.23 -7.71 7.34
N HIS A 137 -1.02 -7.59 6.93
CA HIS A 137 -2.02 -6.79 7.61
C HIS A 137 -2.81 -7.64 8.59
N ALA A 138 -3.10 -7.09 9.77
CA ALA A 138 -4.14 -7.63 10.64
C ALA A 138 -5.50 -7.09 10.20
N LEU A 139 -6.51 -7.95 10.12
CA LEU A 139 -7.85 -7.53 9.72
C LEU A 139 -8.34 -6.36 10.57
N SER A 140 -8.76 -5.28 9.93
CA SER A 140 -9.37 -4.12 10.60
C SER A 140 -10.85 -4.02 10.25
N MET A 141 -11.72 -4.07 11.26
CA MET A 141 -13.17 -3.97 11.12
C MET A 141 -13.61 -2.52 10.96
N LYS A 142 -13.80 -2.06 9.73
CA LYS A 142 -14.33 -0.71 9.46
C LYS A 142 -15.85 -0.70 9.61
N ARG A 143 -16.43 0.36 10.22
CA ARG A 143 -17.89 0.50 10.44
C ARG A 143 -18.73 0.42 9.15
N ALA A 144 -18.15 0.77 8.01
CA ALA A 144 -18.81 0.77 6.71
C ALA A 144 -18.52 -0.49 5.86
N ALA A 145 -17.81 -1.47 6.39
CA ALA A 145 -17.56 -2.71 5.66
C ALA A 145 -18.82 -3.59 5.69
N THR A 146 -19.15 -4.24 4.58
CA THR A 146 -20.28 -5.17 4.47
C THR A 146 -20.20 -6.30 5.52
N LEU A 147 -18.99 -6.62 5.99
CA LEU A 147 -18.72 -7.55 7.08
C LEU A 147 -19.24 -7.04 8.45
N SER A 148 -19.43 -5.72 8.63
CA SER A 148 -19.94 -5.13 9.88
C SER A 148 -21.47 -5.09 9.95
N THR A 149 -22.17 -5.36 8.85
CA THR A 149 -23.65 -5.36 8.78
C THR A 149 -24.26 -6.75 8.97
N GLY A 150 -23.46 -7.81 8.86
CA GLY A 150 -23.84 -9.13 9.34
C GLY A 150 -23.54 -9.23 10.84
N ASN A 151 -24.41 -9.86 11.63
CA ASN A 151 -24.24 -10.14 13.06
C ASN A 151 -23.06 -11.09 13.37
N ILE A 152 -21.92 -10.90 12.73
CA ILE A 152 -20.68 -11.61 13.05
C ILE A 152 -20.04 -10.81 14.17
N LEU A 153 -20.43 -11.11 15.40
CA LEU A 153 -19.61 -10.77 16.56
C LEU A 153 -18.23 -11.42 16.32
N PRO A 154 -17.13 -10.70 16.55
CA PRO A 154 -15.82 -11.33 16.48
C PRO A 154 -15.81 -12.46 17.50
N ASP A 155 -15.78 -13.71 17.02
CA ASP A 155 -15.52 -14.85 17.86
C ASP A 155 -14.18 -14.57 18.57
N THR A 156 -14.11 -14.79 19.86
CA THR A 156 -12.89 -14.61 20.66
C THR A 156 -11.71 -15.42 20.11
N ASN A 157 -11.98 -16.49 19.39
CA ASN A 157 -10.99 -17.34 18.73
C ASN A 157 -10.34 -16.65 17.51
N VAL A 158 -11.05 -15.78 16.78
CA VAL A 158 -10.51 -15.09 15.61
C VAL A 158 -9.31 -14.20 15.97
N GLY A 159 -9.32 -13.57 17.14
CA GLY A 159 -8.21 -12.75 17.62
C GLY A 159 -6.95 -13.58 17.95
N LEU A 160 -7.13 -14.76 18.53
CA LEU A 160 -6.03 -15.67 18.86
C LEU A 160 -5.44 -16.29 17.60
N ASP A 161 -6.28 -16.70 16.66
CA ASP A 161 -5.83 -17.25 15.39
C ASP A 161 -5.07 -16.22 14.56
N ALA A 162 -5.54 -14.98 14.52
CA ALA A 162 -4.84 -13.88 13.84
C ALA A 162 -3.46 -13.60 14.45
N SER A 163 -3.32 -13.68 15.79
CA SER A 163 -2.01 -13.55 16.47
C SER A 163 -1.05 -14.65 16.04
N ASN A 164 -1.50 -15.89 16.07
CA ASN A 164 -0.71 -17.03 15.63
C ASN A 164 -0.30 -16.92 14.15
N MET A 165 -1.19 -16.40 13.28
CA MET A 165 -0.89 -16.16 11.85
C MET A 165 0.21 -15.12 11.70
N VAL A 166 0.14 -13.99 12.44
CA VAL A 166 1.15 -12.92 12.37
C VAL A 166 2.51 -13.41 12.88
N GLU A 167 2.55 -14.09 14.03
CA GLU A 167 3.78 -14.67 14.60
C GLU A 167 4.42 -15.69 13.63
N THR A 168 3.59 -16.51 13.01
CA THR A 168 4.08 -17.49 12.01
C THR A 168 4.59 -16.81 10.76
N ALA A 169 3.93 -15.75 10.30
CA ALA A 169 4.40 -14.97 9.17
C ALA A 169 5.77 -14.35 9.46
N GLU A 170 5.96 -13.73 10.62
CA GLU A 170 7.25 -13.17 11.04
C GLU A 170 8.36 -14.22 11.02
N LYS A 171 8.09 -15.39 11.60
CA LYS A 171 9.05 -16.50 11.64
C LYS A 171 9.43 -16.98 10.24
N ILE A 172 8.43 -17.34 9.41
CA ILE A 172 8.64 -17.89 8.07
C ILE A 172 9.33 -16.89 7.16
N LEU A 173 8.90 -15.60 7.17
CA LEU A 173 9.50 -14.56 6.35
C LEU A 173 10.95 -14.32 6.78
N SER A 174 11.24 -14.25 8.08
CA SER A 174 12.59 -14.06 8.59
C SER A 174 13.52 -15.22 8.25
N GLU A 175 13.05 -16.47 8.34
CA GLU A 175 13.81 -17.66 7.90
C GLU A 175 14.15 -17.59 6.39
N ASN A 176 13.34 -16.91 5.59
CA ASN A 176 13.56 -16.68 4.16
C ASN A 176 14.27 -15.34 3.88
N LYS A 177 14.86 -14.69 4.88
CA LYS A 177 15.60 -13.41 4.78
C LYS A 177 14.77 -12.24 4.28
N ILE A 178 13.47 -12.28 4.52
CA ILE A 178 12.53 -11.19 4.31
C ILE A 178 12.23 -10.62 5.70
N LEU A 179 12.92 -9.54 6.07
CA LEU A 179 12.99 -9.03 7.45
C LEU A 179 11.99 -7.87 7.65
N PRO A 180 11.46 -7.69 8.88
CA PRO A 180 10.60 -6.55 9.17
C PRO A 180 11.37 -5.24 9.02
N TYR A 181 10.75 -4.22 8.40
CA TYR A 181 11.38 -2.91 8.22
C TYR A 181 10.49 -1.73 8.61
N TYR A 182 9.16 -1.92 8.67
CA TYR A 182 8.23 -0.94 9.24
C TYR A 182 7.01 -1.62 9.83
N MET A 183 6.36 -0.93 10.76
CA MET A 183 5.10 -1.36 11.34
C MET A 183 4.18 -0.17 11.63
N TYR A 184 2.88 -0.41 11.59
CA TYR A 184 1.90 0.57 12.02
C TYR A 184 0.64 -0.12 12.54
N ARG A 185 -0.05 0.56 13.46
CA ARG A 185 -1.31 0.07 14.00
C ARG A 185 -2.49 0.86 13.44
N GLN A 186 -3.49 0.16 12.97
CA GLN A 186 -4.79 0.74 12.66
C GLN A 186 -5.74 0.61 13.85
N SER A 187 -6.68 1.55 13.98
CA SER A 187 -7.75 1.41 14.97
C SER A 187 -8.64 0.22 14.62
N LYS A 188 -9.04 -0.56 15.62
CA LYS A 188 -9.95 -1.72 15.49
C LYS A 188 -9.39 -2.89 14.68
N THR A 189 -8.10 -3.13 14.72
CA THR A 189 -7.52 -4.39 14.27
C THR A 189 -7.94 -5.53 15.21
N VAL A 190 -8.18 -6.70 14.65
CA VAL A 190 -8.42 -7.92 15.42
C VAL A 190 -7.21 -8.17 16.33
N GLY A 191 -7.45 -8.44 17.61
CA GLY A 191 -6.40 -8.68 18.60
C GLY A 191 -5.50 -7.45 18.90
N ASN A 192 -5.84 -6.22 18.46
CA ASN A 192 -4.98 -5.05 18.51
C ASN A 192 -3.61 -5.25 17.84
N LEU A 193 -3.53 -6.14 16.87
CA LEU A 193 -2.32 -6.50 16.16
C LEU A 193 -1.85 -5.35 15.24
N GLU A 194 -0.58 -5.37 14.93
CA GLU A 194 0.07 -4.41 14.03
C GLU A 194 0.10 -4.93 12.59
N ASN A 195 0.18 -4.01 11.66
CA ASN A 195 0.50 -4.30 10.27
C ASN A 195 2.01 -4.17 10.12
N VAL A 196 2.64 -5.17 9.53
CA VAL A 196 4.10 -5.22 9.42
C VAL A 196 4.50 -5.42 7.97
N GLY A 197 5.41 -4.59 7.49
CA GLY A 197 6.07 -4.76 6.20
C GLY A 197 7.41 -5.46 6.38
N TYR A 198 7.63 -6.46 5.54
CA TYR A 198 8.85 -7.25 5.49
C TYR A 198 9.49 -7.10 4.12
N ALA A 199 10.81 -7.03 4.05
CA ALA A 199 11.54 -6.92 2.80
C ALA A 199 12.87 -7.68 2.85
N LYS A 200 13.36 -8.07 1.68
CA LYS A 200 14.76 -8.41 1.50
C LYS A 200 15.60 -7.15 1.63
N SER A 201 16.82 -7.27 2.12
CA SER A 201 17.73 -6.12 2.27
C SER A 201 17.91 -5.36 0.95
N GLY A 202 17.67 -4.05 0.98
CA GLY A 202 17.75 -3.15 -0.17
C GLY A 202 16.46 -3.04 -0.99
N TYR A 203 15.37 -3.69 -0.56
CA TYR A 203 14.05 -3.63 -1.19
C TYR A 203 12.96 -3.05 -0.27
N GLU A 204 13.38 -2.43 0.83
CA GLU A 204 12.49 -1.70 1.73
C GLU A 204 11.81 -0.57 0.96
N CYS A 205 10.49 -0.41 1.12
CA CYS A 205 9.76 0.71 0.51
C CYS A 205 10.11 2.00 1.25
N LEU A 206 10.86 2.87 0.60
CA LEU A 206 11.32 4.14 1.18
C LEU A 206 10.16 5.04 1.60
N TYR A 207 9.10 5.10 0.78
CA TYR A 207 7.91 5.86 1.12
C TYR A 207 7.30 5.39 2.45
N ASN A 208 7.21 4.07 2.68
CA ASN A 208 6.67 3.53 3.92
C ASN A 208 7.54 3.91 5.12
N VAL A 209 8.85 3.88 4.98
CA VAL A 209 9.78 4.34 6.01
C VAL A 209 9.55 5.81 6.30
N TYR A 210 9.56 6.68 5.29
CA TYR A 210 9.45 8.12 5.46
C TYR A 210 8.11 8.57 6.07
N ILE A 211 7.00 7.89 5.72
CA ILE A 211 5.69 8.23 6.30
C ILE A 211 5.57 7.81 7.76
N MET A 212 6.24 6.72 8.17
CA MET A 212 6.23 6.23 9.54
C MET A 212 7.21 6.98 10.44
N ASP A 213 8.42 7.25 9.97
CA ASP A 213 9.44 8.00 10.70
C ASP A 213 9.11 9.50 10.83
N GLU A 214 8.18 9.99 10.01
CA GLU A 214 7.82 11.42 9.94
C GLU A 214 9.03 12.34 9.74
N THR A 215 10.05 11.86 9.04
CA THR A 215 11.31 12.58 8.78
C THR A 215 11.27 13.45 7.54
N HIS A 216 10.29 13.22 6.66
CA HIS A 216 10.18 13.89 5.36
C HIS A 216 8.86 14.64 5.23
N THR A 217 8.90 15.71 4.42
CA THR A 217 7.68 16.33 3.91
C THR A 217 7.04 15.42 2.89
N ILE A 218 5.73 15.22 3.01
CA ILE A 218 4.93 14.43 2.08
C ILE A 218 3.89 15.33 1.43
N LEU A 219 4.02 15.57 0.14
CA LEU A 219 3.01 16.25 -0.65
C LEU A 219 2.00 15.21 -1.14
N ALA A 220 0.73 15.42 -0.87
CA ALA A 220 -0.28 14.44 -1.17
C ALA A 220 -1.43 15.00 -2.02
N CYS A 221 -1.78 14.29 -3.10
CA CYS A 221 -2.91 14.55 -3.98
C CYS A 221 -3.93 13.42 -3.85
N GLY A 222 -5.18 13.69 -4.18
CA GLY A 222 -6.28 12.73 -4.12
C GLY A 222 -7.21 12.91 -2.92
N ALA A 223 -8.40 12.31 -2.99
CA ALA A 223 -9.36 12.33 -1.90
C ALA A 223 -8.81 11.56 -0.68
N SER A 224 -9.09 12.04 0.51
CA SER A 224 -8.56 11.54 1.80
C SER A 224 -7.06 11.70 2.02
N ALA A 225 -6.30 12.16 1.03
CA ALA A 225 -4.86 12.31 1.18
C ALA A 225 -4.50 13.44 2.14
N VAL A 226 -3.37 13.29 2.81
CA VAL A 226 -2.87 14.25 3.82
C VAL A 226 -1.46 14.67 3.47
N THR A 227 -1.28 15.94 3.17
CA THR A 227 0.05 16.54 3.08
C THR A 227 0.61 16.71 4.49
N LYS A 228 1.81 16.24 4.73
CA LYS A 228 2.57 16.43 5.97
C LYS A 228 3.75 17.35 5.66
N LEU A 229 3.78 18.52 6.29
CA LEU A 229 4.89 19.47 6.17
C LEU A 229 5.81 19.31 7.36
N ARG A 230 7.03 18.92 7.13
CA ARG A 230 8.05 18.72 8.17
C ARG A 230 8.88 19.98 8.32
N GLN A 231 9.00 20.50 9.56
CA GLN A 231 9.86 21.64 9.87
C GLN A 231 11.33 21.27 9.61
N PRO A 232 12.07 22.03 8.78
CA PRO A 232 13.50 21.87 8.65
C PRO A 232 14.19 22.10 10.01
N ASN A 233 15.08 21.19 10.41
CA ASN A 233 15.82 21.28 11.68
C ASN A 233 14.96 21.34 12.97
N GLY A 234 13.69 20.89 12.89
CA GLY A 234 12.79 20.84 14.04
C GLY A 234 11.92 19.60 14.06
N ASN A 235 11.01 19.48 15.01
CA ASN A 235 10.11 18.33 15.18
C ASN A 235 8.65 18.65 14.86
N TYR A 236 8.34 19.88 14.46
CA TYR A 236 6.98 20.28 14.17
C TYR A 236 6.53 19.72 12.81
N ILE A 237 5.32 19.18 12.80
CA ILE A 237 4.66 18.67 11.60
C ILE A 237 3.29 19.31 11.48
N GLU A 238 3.08 20.00 10.36
CA GLU A 238 1.77 20.50 9.99
C GLU A 238 1.09 19.55 9.01
N ARG A 239 -0.22 19.35 9.17
CA ARG A 239 -1.00 18.47 8.30
C ARG A 239 -2.07 19.28 7.56
N ILE A 240 -2.10 19.13 6.23
CA ILE A 240 -3.10 19.73 5.34
C ILE A 240 -3.94 18.59 4.76
N PHE A 241 -5.21 18.56 5.18
CA PHE A 241 -6.14 17.48 4.78
C PHE A 241 -6.86 17.84 3.49
N ASN A 242 -6.91 16.90 2.56
CA ASN A 242 -7.83 16.95 1.44
C ASN A 242 -9.23 16.49 1.89
N TYR A 243 -10.25 16.78 1.08
CA TYR A 243 -11.59 16.27 1.35
C TYR A 243 -11.62 14.75 1.31
N LYS A 244 -12.38 14.18 2.24
CA LYS A 244 -12.42 12.73 2.43
C LYS A 244 -13.12 12.01 1.28
N TYR A 245 -14.20 12.58 0.78
CA TYR A 245 -15.02 11.95 -0.24
C TYR A 245 -14.65 12.44 -1.64
N PRO A 246 -14.59 11.54 -2.65
CA PRO A 246 -14.23 11.92 -4.03
C PRO A 246 -15.10 13.03 -4.59
N TYR A 247 -16.40 13.02 -4.30
CA TYR A 247 -17.32 14.07 -4.73
C TYR A 247 -16.91 15.45 -4.21
N GLU A 248 -16.64 15.57 -2.90
CA GLU A 248 -16.19 16.83 -2.31
C GLU A 248 -14.83 17.26 -2.84
N TYR A 249 -13.92 16.29 -3.05
CA TYR A 249 -12.61 16.56 -3.62
C TYR A 249 -12.70 17.20 -5.01
N ILE A 250 -13.63 16.74 -5.84
CA ILE A 250 -13.83 17.24 -7.21
C ILE A 250 -14.56 18.58 -7.19
N THR A 251 -15.69 18.68 -6.48
CA THR A 251 -16.55 19.86 -6.52
C THR A 251 -16.00 21.07 -5.76
N ARG A 252 -15.08 20.85 -4.83
CA ARG A 252 -14.45 21.90 -4.02
C ARG A 252 -12.94 21.97 -4.27
N PHE A 253 -12.54 21.72 -5.51
CA PHE A 253 -11.12 21.66 -5.88
C PHE A 253 -10.39 22.99 -5.65
N ASP A 254 -11.02 24.13 -5.94
CA ASP A 254 -10.43 25.46 -5.74
C ASP A 254 -10.07 25.71 -4.26
N GLU A 255 -10.92 25.25 -3.34
CA GLU A 255 -10.62 25.35 -1.89
C GLU A 255 -9.41 24.48 -1.50
N LEU A 256 -9.22 23.35 -2.18
CA LEU A 256 -8.03 22.52 -1.95
C LEU A 256 -6.77 23.22 -2.43
N ILE A 257 -6.82 23.88 -3.57
CA ILE A 257 -5.70 24.69 -4.08
C ILE A 257 -5.37 25.81 -3.08
N ASP A 258 -6.38 26.49 -2.55
CA ASP A 258 -6.16 27.52 -1.51
C ASP A 258 -5.50 26.94 -0.26
N ARG A 259 -5.94 25.76 0.21
CA ARG A 259 -5.30 25.08 1.35
C ARG A 259 -3.82 24.77 1.07
N LYS A 260 -3.47 24.42 -0.18
CA LYS A 260 -2.09 24.09 -0.56
C LYS A 260 -1.15 25.31 -0.57
N LYS A 261 -1.68 26.56 -0.61
CA LYS A 261 -0.88 27.79 -0.43
C LYS A 261 -0.14 27.79 0.91
N ARG A 262 -0.71 27.14 1.95
CA ARG A 262 -0.06 26.96 3.25
C ARG A 262 1.30 26.24 3.17
N ILE A 263 1.57 25.48 2.12
CA ILE A 263 2.89 24.84 1.91
C ILE A 263 3.96 25.93 1.80
N LYS A 264 3.70 26.96 0.99
CA LYS A 264 4.63 28.08 0.82
C LYS A 264 4.79 28.86 2.12
N GLU A 265 3.69 29.23 2.76
CA GLU A 265 3.67 29.94 4.05
C GLU A 265 4.45 29.22 5.15
N PHE A 266 4.34 27.89 5.19
CA PHE A 266 5.07 27.06 6.13
C PHE A 266 6.58 27.19 5.95
N TYR A 267 7.08 27.07 4.70
CA TYR A 267 8.52 27.15 4.44
C TYR A 267 9.07 28.58 4.48
N GLU A 268 8.25 29.58 4.22
CA GLU A 268 8.60 30.97 4.50
C GLU A 268 8.80 31.24 6.01
N THR A 269 8.04 30.52 6.85
CA THR A 269 8.12 30.65 8.31
C THR A 269 9.28 29.86 8.92
N TYR A 270 9.48 28.62 8.47
CA TYR A 270 10.40 27.67 9.11
C TYR A 270 11.69 27.40 8.33
N GLY A 271 11.87 28.02 7.17
CA GLY A 271 13.01 27.84 6.28
C GLY A 271 12.77 26.78 5.22
N GLU A 272 13.57 26.81 4.16
CA GLU A 272 13.45 25.92 3.01
C GLU A 272 13.95 24.49 3.33
N LEU A 273 13.38 23.52 2.65
CA LEU A 273 13.91 22.15 2.58
C LEU A 273 15.27 22.20 1.85
N ARG A 274 16.30 21.66 2.46
CA ARG A 274 17.62 21.49 1.86
C ARG A 274 17.68 20.28 0.98
#